data_96f2ee803436216eda50ca89a4e8d41d
#
_entry.id   96f2ee803436216eda50ca89a4e8d41d
#
_cell.length_a   1.000
_cell.length_b   1.000
_cell.length_c   1.000
_cell.angle_alpha   90.00
_cell.angle_beta   90.00
_cell.angle_gamma   90.00
#
_symmetry.space_group_name_H-M   'P 1'
#
loop_
_entity.id
_entity.type
_entity.pdbx_description
1 polymer ?
#
loop_
_entity_poly.entity_id
_entity_poly.type
_entity_poly.pdbx_seq_one_letter_code
_entity_poly.pdbx_strand_id
1 'polypeptide(L)'
;MLSMIERGGFQPSGNHSKDRAMSLAAAAPDPTLTLTERLAAAAAAFRALPAMQLAGRIGAVTGLAVEVEGVTGFLSVGDRLVATARDGREVALEVIGFRSGRAQAMALGDLAGLGPGMPARLAGEASFSVSHAWLGRVIDPLGSPLDGKGPLVPGRVPRPVRSPPPPATSRSRLGPRLPMGVRALDLFAGCRQGQRLGLFAGSGVGKSTLMAMLARQADCDVAVIALVGERGREVREFIEDDLGEAGLARSVVVVATSDAAPLLRREAAHAALAVAEHFRDEGLNVLLMMDSVTRFCLAAREIGLSAGEPPATRGYPPSVFAELPRLLERAGPGLEGRGGSITALFTVLVEGEDHDEPVADAVRGILDGHVVLERRIAEAGRFPAVNVLRSLSRAAPGILSAEEKALLARARRLLALHADMADMVRLGAYRPGSDPEVDEAVRLAPRIEALLAQDKDEADRPEKAFAALAAILDGADGA
;
A
#
# COMPACT_ATOMS: atom_id res chain seq x y z
N MET A 1 -61.12 11.61 44.18
CA MET A 1 -61.53 10.22 44.31
C MET A 1 -60.25 9.38 44.22
N LEU A 2 -59.92 8.83 45.37
CA LEU A 2 -58.65 8.10 45.63
C LEU A 2 -58.61 6.72 44.98
N SER A 3 -57.42 6.18 45.02
CA SER A 3 -56.96 4.78 44.86
C SER A 3 -56.71 4.37 43.38
N MET A 4 -55.56 3.86 42.97
CA MET A 4 -54.65 2.85 43.53
C MET A 4 -53.22 3.02 42.99
N ILE A 5 -52.26 3.09 43.90
CA ILE A 5 -50.83 2.94 43.64
C ILE A 5 -50.57 1.45 43.96
N GLU A 6 -50.18 0.70 42.88
CA GLU A 6 -49.57 -0.61 43.12
C GLU A 6 -48.06 -0.50 42.80
N ARG A 7 -47.34 -0.95 43.83
CA ARG A 7 -45.84 -0.98 43.83
C ARG A 7 -45.34 -2.10 42.96
N GLY A 8 -44.72 -1.73 41.84
CA GLY A 8 -43.82 -2.62 41.09
C GLY A 8 -42.41 -2.50 41.65
N GLY A 9 -41.94 -3.51 42.36
CA GLY A 9 -40.61 -3.55 42.94
C GLY A 9 -39.52 -3.59 41.87
N PHE A 10 -38.60 -2.64 41.97
CA PHE A 10 -37.35 -2.64 41.19
C PHE A 10 -36.43 -3.71 41.80
N GLN A 11 -36.28 -4.85 41.12
CA GLN A 11 -35.21 -5.78 41.43
C GLN A 11 -33.95 -5.32 40.69
N PRO A 12 -32.81 -5.14 41.36
CA PRO A 12 -31.57 -4.86 40.67
C PRO A 12 -31.11 -6.15 39.95
N SER A 13 -31.10 -6.10 38.63
CA SER A 13 -30.52 -7.15 37.80
C SER A 13 -29.03 -7.29 38.13
N GLY A 14 -28.72 -8.45 38.68
CA GLY A 14 -27.38 -8.76 39.17
C GLY A 14 -26.33 -8.86 38.10
N ASN A 15 -25.22 -8.33 38.41
CA ASN A 15 -23.91 -8.99 38.42
C ASN A 15 -23.37 -9.62 37.12
N HIS A 16 -23.40 -8.87 35.99
CA HIS A 16 -22.66 -9.33 34.79
C HIS A 16 -21.16 -9.07 34.86
N SER A 17 -20.64 -8.31 35.82
CA SER A 17 -19.19 -8.07 35.96
C SER A 17 -18.45 -9.19 36.70
N LYS A 18 -19.17 -10.01 37.50
CA LYS A 18 -18.54 -11.15 38.17
C LYS A 18 -18.40 -12.38 37.29
N ASP A 19 -19.28 -12.55 36.29
CA ASP A 19 -19.24 -13.72 35.42
C ASP A 19 -18.08 -13.65 34.38
N ARG A 20 -17.65 -12.44 33.99
CA ARG A 20 -16.49 -12.31 33.10
C ARG A 20 -15.14 -12.49 33.80
N ALA A 21 -15.05 -12.13 35.08
CA ALA A 21 -13.85 -12.41 35.88
C ALA A 21 -13.73 -13.91 36.21
N MET A 22 -14.85 -14.62 36.30
CA MET A 22 -14.87 -16.08 36.51
C MET A 22 -14.66 -16.88 35.23
N SER A 23 -14.94 -16.35 34.03
CA SER A 23 -14.71 -17.00 32.74
C SER A 23 -13.21 -17.15 32.39
N LEU A 24 -12.37 -16.27 32.90
CA LEU A 24 -10.89 -16.40 32.75
C LEU A 24 -10.26 -17.42 33.70
N ALA A 25 -11.03 -17.85 34.76
CA ALA A 25 -10.54 -18.80 35.76
C ALA A 25 -10.94 -20.26 35.50
N ALA A 26 -11.70 -20.55 34.44
CA ALA A 26 -12.34 -21.85 34.28
C ALA A 26 -12.15 -22.57 32.94
N ALA A 27 -11.11 -22.28 32.20
CA ALA A 27 -10.63 -23.27 31.21
C ALA A 27 -9.85 -24.31 32.00
N ALA A 28 -10.48 -25.46 32.36
CA ALA A 28 -9.79 -26.59 32.96
C ALA A 28 -8.57 -26.92 32.04
N PRO A 29 -7.38 -27.05 32.61
CA PRO A 29 -6.19 -27.33 31.81
C PRO A 29 -6.41 -28.63 31.07
N ASP A 30 -6.08 -28.65 29.77
CA ASP A 30 -6.12 -29.83 28.90
C ASP A 30 -5.41 -31.00 29.63
N PRO A 31 -6.11 -32.09 29.95
CA PRO A 31 -5.55 -33.20 30.70
C PRO A 31 -4.45 -33.93 29.94
N THR A 32 -4.26 -33.69 28.66
CA THR A 32 -3.21 -34.30 27.83
C THR A 32 -1.85 -33.62 27.96
N LEU A 33 -1.80 -32.39 28.52
CA LEU A 33 -0.55 -31.64 28.70
C LEU A 33 0.22 -32.14 29.94
N THR A 34 1.52 -32.27 29.81
CA THR A 34 2.43 -32.53 30.93
C THR A 34 2.42 -31.40 31.94
N LEU A 35 2.81 -31.67 33.18
CA LEU A 35 2.88 -30.62 34.21
C LEU A 35 3.76 -29.46 33.79
N THR A 36 4.86 -29.70 33.10
CA THR A 36 5.78 -28.68 32.61
C THR A 36 5.10 -27.77 31.57
N GLU A 37 4.35 -28.35 30.63
CA GLU A 37 3.62 -27.62 29.62
C GLU A 37 2.47 -26.78 30.22
N ARG A 38 1.79 -27.32 31.20
CA ARG A 38 0.74 -26.63 31.96
C ARG A 38 1.31 -25.45 32.75
N LEU A 39 2.46 -25.60 33.37
CA LEU A 39 3.16 -24.53 34.07
C LEU A 39 3.67 -23.45 33.10
N ALA A 40 4.19 -23.85 31.97
CA ALA A 40 4.64 -22.93 30.93
C ALA A 40 3.47 -22.13 30.34
N ALA A 41 2.34 -22.78 30.07
CA ALA A 41 1.12 -22.13 29.60
C ALA A 41 0.53 -21.16 30.65
N ALA A 42 0.49 -21.56 31.92
CA ALA A 42 0.05 -20.70 33.02
C ALA A 42 0.98 -19.49 33.22
N ALA A 43 2.29 -19.69 33.15
CA ALA A 43 3.27 -18.61 33.23
C ALA A 43 3.16 -17.64 32.03
N ALA A 44 2.91 -18.16 30.83
CA ALA A 44 2.66 -17.35 29.64
C ALA A 44 1.38 -16.54 29.76
N ALA A 45 0.28 -17.16 30.22
CA ALA A 45 -0.99 -16.50 30.48
C ALA A 45 -0.85 -15.42 31.58
N PHE A 46 -0.12 -15.69 32.65
CA PHE A 46 0.13 -14.72 33.71
C PHE A 46 0.98 -13.52 33.21
N ARG A 47 1.99 -13.76 32.37
CA ARG A 47 2.78 -12.68 31.75
C ARG A 47 1.97 -11.85 30.74
N ALA A 48 0.96 -12.43 30.15
CA ALA A 48 0.04 -11.74 29.22
C ALA A 48 -1.01 -10.90 29.95
N LEU A 49 -1.24 -11.11 31.27
CA LEU A 49 -2.13 -10.25 32.05
C LEU A 49 -1.46 -8.89 32.24
N PRO A 50 -2.10 -7.76 31.82
CA PRO A 50 -1.55 -6.44 32.08
C PRO A 50 -1.50 -6.22 33.59
N ALA A 51 -0.32 -5.95 34.13
CA ALA A 51 -0.12 -5.67 35.54
C ALA A 51 -0.93 -4.45 36.02
N MET A 52 -1.23 -3.53 35.07
CA MET A 52 -2.06 -2.34 35.30
C MET A 52 -2.71 -1.95 33.96
N GLN A 53 -4.00 -1.73 33.96
CA GLN A 53 -4.75 -1.28 32.78
C GLN A 53 -5.07 0.21 32.95
N LEU A 54 -4.42 1.05 32.14
CA LEU A 54 -4.73 2.47 32.09
C LEU A 54 -6.02 2.70 31.30
N ALA A 55 -6.98 3.37 31.89
CA ALA A 55 -8.24 3.71 31.26
C ALA A 55 -8.62 5.16 31.54
N GLY A 56 -8.92 5.90 30.49
CA GLY A 56 -9.56 7.20 30.52
C GLY A 56 -11.06 7.10 30.30
N ARG A 57 -11.69 8.25 30.10
CA ARG A 57 -13.10 8.36 29.76
C ARG A 57 -13.26 9.25 28.53
N ILE A 58 -14.26 8.94 27.72
CA ILE A 58 -14.66 9.82 26.61
C ILE A 58 -15.31 11.06 27.22
N GLY A 59 -14.76 12.23 26.96
CA GLY A 59 -15.29 13.53 27.36
C GLY A 59 -16.31 14.07 26.36
N ALA A 60 -15.98 13.98 25.05
CA ALA A 60 -16.85 14.44 23.98
C ALA A 60 -16.59 13.64 22.69
N VAL A 61 -17.59 13.62 21.80
CA VAL A 61 -17.48 13.11 20.43
C VAL A 61 -17.97 14.21 19.49
N THR A 62 -17.12 14.66 18.55
CA THR A 62 -17.45 15.75 17.64
C THR A 62 -16.97 15.40 16.23
N GLY A 63 -17.89 15.13 15.31
CA GLY A 63 -17.56 14.65 13.96
C GLY A 63 -16.77 13.34 14.03
N LEU A 64 -15.55 13.33 13.56
CA LEU A 64 -14.65 12.15 13.60
C LEU A 64 -13.75 12.13 14.86
N ALA A 65 -13.73 13.21 15.63
CA ALA A 65 -12.84 13.35 16.79
C ALA A 65 -13.54 12.89 18.09
N VAL A 66 -12.79 12.20 18.91
CA VAL A 66 -13.16 11.73 20.25
C VAL A 66 -12.19 12.34 21.25
N GLU A 67 -12.70 13.10 22.21
CA GLU A 67 -11.90 13.62 23.33
C GLU A 67 -11.82 12.56 24.43
N VAL A 68 -10.59 12.27 24.87
CA VAL A 68 -10.35 11.34 25.99
C VAL A 68 -9.64 12.09 27.10
N GLU A 69 -10.14 11.92 28.32
CA GLU A 69 -9.62 12.56 29.54
C GLU A 69 -9.28 11.52 30.61
N GLY A 70 -8.53 11.95 31.64
CA GLY A 70 -8.14 11.13 32.81
C GLY A 70 -6.84 10.33 32.62
N VAL A 71 -6.33 10.17 31.39
CA VAL A 71 -5.09 9.45 31.09
C VAL A 71 -4.11 10.22 30.23
N THR A 72 -4.34 11.49 29.99
CA THR A 72 -3.60 12.34 29.06
C THR A 72 -2.09 12.35 29.32
N GLY A 73 -1.68 12.31 30.60
CA GLY A 73 -0.25 12.28 30.98
C GLY A 73 0.48 10.98 30.65
N PHE A 74 -0.22 9.95 30.19
CA PHE A 74 0.32 8.65 29.82
C PHE A 74 0.19 8.34 28.33
N LEU A 75 -0.34 9.30 27.55
CA LEU A 75 -0.60 9.12 26.13
C LEU A 75 0.35 9.94 25.28
N SER A 76 0.69 9.39 24.14
CA SER A 76 1.43 10.02 23.05
C SER A 76 0.61 10.03 21.77
N VAL A 77 0.95 10.88 20.81
CA VAL A 77 0.35 10.84 19.47
C VAL A 77 0.72 9.51 18.81
N GLY A 78 -0.29 8.83 18.27
CA GLY A 78 -0.17 7.51 17.67
C GLY A 78 -0.54 6.35 18.62
N ASP A 79 -0.68 6.60 19.93
CA ASP A 79 -1.14 5.57 20.89
C ASP A 79 -2.56 5.10 20.55
N ARG A 80 -2.79 3.82 20.74
CA ARG A 80 -4.11 3.22 20.54
C ARG A 80 -4.86 3.04 21.83
N LEU A 81 -6.15 3.34 21.75
CA LEU A 81 -7.12 3.14 22.81
C LEU A 81 -8.22 2.21 22.30
N VAL A 82 -8.87 1.48 23.20
CA VAL A 82 -10.08 0.72 22.93
C VAL A 82 -11.19 1.28 23.78
N ALA A 83 -12.21 1.85 23.16
CA ALA A 83 -13.42 2.31 23.80
C ALA A 83 -14.52 1.25 23.69
N THR A 84 -15.34 1.11 24.75
CA THR A 84 -16.47 0.19 24.73
C THR A 84 -17.75 0.98 24.48
N ALA A 85 -18.42 0.72 23.35
CA ALA A 85 -19.70 1.31 22.99
C ALA A 85 -20.87 0.77 23.86
N ARG A 86 -22.06 1.41 23.78
CA ARG A 86 -23.24 1.01 24.59
C ARG A 86 -23.71 -0.41 24.31
N ASP A 87 -23.52 -0.90 23.10
CA ASP A 87 -23.89 -2.26 22.68
C ASP A 87 -22.84 -3.31 23.07
N GLY A 88 -21.79 -2.91 23.78
CA GLY A 88 -20.66 -3.76 24.18
C GLY A 88 -19.58 -3.95 23.08
N ARG A 89 -19.75 -3.37 21.92
CA ARG A 89 -18.76 -3.39 20.83
C ARG A 89 -17.52 -2.61 21.23
N GLU A 90 -16.35 -3.16 20.94
CA GLU A 90 -15.08 -2.47 21.10
C GLU A 90 -14.77 -1.64 19.86
N VAL A 91 -14.40 -0.39 20.06
CA VAL A 91 -14.02 0.55 19.01
C VAL A 91 -12.57 0.97 19.25
N ALA A 92 -11.71 0.65 18.31
CA ALA A 92 -10.31 1.09 18.35
C ALA A 92 -10.23 2.57 17.99
N LEU A 93 -9.49 3.32 18.80
CA LEU A 93 -9.21 4.74 18.62
C LEU A 93 -7.70 4.94 18.52
N GLU A 94 -7.25 5.97 17.83
CA GLU A 94 -5.86 6.42 17.80
C GLU A 94 -5.77 7.89 18.23
N VAL A 95 -4.81 8.20 19.09
CA VAL A 95 -4.54 9.56 19.53
C VAL A 95 -3.89 10.34 18.40
N ILE A 96 -4.57 11.38 17.89
CA ILE A 96 -4.11 12.22 16.78
C ILE A 96 -3.54 13.56 17.25
N GLY A 97 -3.72 13.94 18.54
CA GLY A 97 -3.21 15.17 19.10
C GLY A 97 -3.72 15.44 20.51
N PHE A 98 -3.41 16.61 21.01
CA PHE A 98 -3.83 17.08 22.34
C PHE A 98 -4.36 18.50 22.25
N ARG A 99 -5.46 18.79 22.94
CA ARG A 99 -6.05 20.14 23.04
C ARG A 99 -6.63 20.36 24.44
N SER A 100 -6.31 21.49 25.04
CA SER A 100 -6.86 21.89 26.36
C SER A 100 -6.74 20.80 27.45
N GLY A 101 -5.61 20.08 27.48
CA GLY A 101 -5.36 19.02 28.46
C GLY A 101 -6.10 17.70 28.21
N ARG A 102 -6.76 17.54 27.08
CA ARG A 102 -7.43 16.31 26.62
C ARG A 102 -6.73 15.70 25.44
N ALA A 103 -6.74 14.37 25.33
CA ALA A 103 -6.29 13.69 24.12
C ALA A 103 -7.41 13.75 23.08
N GLN A 104 -7.04 14.18 21.88
CA GLN A 104 -7.88 14.10 20.69
C GLN A 104 -7.59 12.76 20.02
N ALA A 105 -8.57 11.90 19.96
CA ALA A 105 -8.47 10.61 19.30
C ALA A 105 -9.44 10.55 18.11
N MET A 106 -9.19 9.63 17.18
CA MET A 106 -10.07 9.34 16.05
C MET A 106 -10.32 7.83 15.99
N ALA A 107 -11.51 7.42 15.57
CA ALA A 107 -11.82 6.00 15.47
C ALA A 107 -11.20 5.36 14.21
N LEU A 108 -10.76 4.12 14.37
CA LEU A 108 -10.41 3.22 13.28
C LEU A 108 -11.62 2.49 12.69
N GLY A 109 -12.84 2.80 13.17
CA GLY A 109 -14.09 2.22 12.72
C GLY A 109 -15.26 3.15 12.97
N ASP A 110 -16.46 2.58 13.01
CA ASP A 110 -17.68 3.34 13.25
C ASP A 110 -17.78 3.83 14.72
N LEU A 111 -18.10 5.12 14.88
CA LEU A 111 -18.30 5.79 16.16
C LEU A 111 -19.69 5.55 16.78
N ALA A 112 -20.61 4.89 16.06
CA ALA A 112 -21.96 4.66 16.55
C ALA A 112 -21.94 3.97 17.92
N GLY A 113 -22.73 4.49 18.84
CA GLY A 113 -22.81 3.98 20.21
C GLY A 113 -21.74 4.50 21.17
N LEU A 114 -20.73 5.26 20.71
CA LEU A 114 -19.81 5.97 21.61
C LEU A 114 -20.42 7.27 22.12
N GLY A 115 -20.12 7.60 23.38
CA GLY A 115 -20.59 8.83 23.99
C GLY A 115 -19.84 9.18 25.28
N PRO A 116 -20.11 10.38 25.82
CA PRO A 116 -19.44 10.86 27.04
C PRO A 116 -19.55 9.88 28.23
N GLY A 117 -18.49 9.81 29.02
CA GLY A 117 -18.38 8.97 30.21
C GLY A 117 -17.98 7.52 29.96
N MET A 118 -17.94 7.06 28.71
CA MET A 118 -17.55 5.69 28.38
C MET A 118 -16.06 5.46 28.60
N PRO A 119 -15.63 4.26 29.02
CA PRO A 119 -14.24 3.96 29.25
C PRO A 119 -13.50 3.83 27.92
N ALA A 120 -12.26 4.36 27.90
CA ALA A 120 -11.30 4.17 26.81
C ALA A 120 -10.00 3.64 27.42
N ARG A 121 -9.65 2.39 27.13
CA ARG A 121 -8.47 1.70 27.67
C ARG A 121 -7.28 1.86 26.75
N LEU A 122 -6.10 2.06 27.30
CA LEU A 122 -4.84 2.04 26.51
C LEU A 122 -4.60 0.61 25.97
N ALA A 123 -4.35 0.50 24.67
CA ALA A 123 -4.21 -0.77 23.92
C ALA A 123 -2.82 -0.87 23.39
N GLY A 124 -1.76 -0.74 23.82
CA GLY A 124 -0.40 -0.90 23.29
C GLY A 124 -0.22 -0.52 21.81
N GLU A 125 0.95 -0.74 21.30
CA GLU A 125 1.28 -0.49 19.90
C GLU A 125 0.63 -1.52 18.96
N ALA A 126 0.22 -1.05 17.78
CA ALA A 126 -0.21 -1.93 16.71
C ALA A 126 0.96 -2.76 16.19
N SER A 127 0.84 -4.07 16.22
CA SER A 127 1.86 -4.98 15.72
C SER A 127 1.24 -6.16 14.97
N PHE A 128 1.97 -6.69 14.00
CA PHE A 128 1.62 -7.90 13.27
C PHE A 128 2.61 -9.01 13.57
N SER A 129 2.08 -10.21 13.79
CA SER A 129 2.88 -11.44 13.81
C SER A 129 2.75 -12.13 12.45
N VAL A 130 3.43 -11.58 11.44
CA VAL A 130 3.36 -12.09 10.06
C VAL A 130 4.04 -13.46 9.97
N SER A 131 3.51 -14.34 9.11
CA SER A 131 4.12 -15.63 8.80
C SER A 131 3.93 -15.97 7.31
N HIS A 132 4.65 -16.97 6.80
CA HIS A 132 4.44 -17.45 5.42
C HIS A 132 3.02 -17.93 5.14
N ALA A 133 2.25 -18.32 6.17
CA ALA A 133 0.83 -18.67 6.02
C ALA A 133 -0.07 -17.47 5.67
N TRP A 134 0.47 -16.26 5.64
CA TRP A 134 -0.26 -15.08 5.15
C TRP A 134 -0.24 -14.96 3.62
N LEU A 135 0.58 -15.73 2.91
CA LEU A 135 0.51 -15.81 1.45
C LEU A 135 -0.85 -16.36 1.01
N GLY A 136 -1.41 -15.77 0.00
CA GLY A 136 -2.75 -16.10 -0.49
C GLY A 136 -3.91 -15.50 0.31
N ARG A 137 -3.62 -14.58 1.26
CA ARG A 137 -4.62 -13.98 2.14
C ARG A 137 -4.93 -12.53 1.76
N VAL A 138 -6.19 -12.17 1.99
CA VAL A 138 -6.69 -10.79 1.90
C VAL A 138 -7.08 -10.34 3.30
N ILE A 139 -6.52 -9.22 3.76
CA ILE A 139 -6.66 -8.73 5.12
C ILE A 139 -7.05 -7.25 5.16
N ASP A 140 -7.65 -6.84 6.27
CA ASP A 140 -7.84 -5.43 6.59
C ASP A 140 -6.56 -4.79 7.18
N PRO A 141 -6.51 -3.47 7.37
CA PRO A 141 -5.37 -2.78 7.97
C PRO A 141 -5.06 -3.14 9.42
N LEU A 142 -5.97 -3.81 10.11
CA LEU A 142 -5.81 -4.26 11.49
C LEU A 142 -5.37 -5.74 11.58
N GLY A 143 -5.20 -6.41 10.43
CA GLY A 143 -4.81 -7.80 10.34
C GLY A 143 -5.98 -8.79 10.45
N SER A 144 -7.24 -8.32 10.27
CA SER A 144 -8.40 -9.22 10.21
C SER A 144 -8.54 -9.79 8.81
N PRO A 145 -8.81 -11.10 8.65
CA PRO A 145 -9.01 -11.71 7.35
C PRO A 145 -10.33 -11.25 6.71
N LEU A 146 -10.28 -10.91 5.42
CA LEU A 146 -11.43 -10.52 4.60
C LEU A 146 -11.86 -11.60 3.59
N ASP A 147 -11.06 -12.66 3.46
CA ASP A 147 -11.18 -13.70 2.43
C ASP A 147 -12.02 -14.92 2.84
N GLY A 148 -12.59 -14.93 4.03
CA GLY A 148 -13.39 -16.05 4.54
C GLY A 148 -12.60 -17.34 4.82
N LYS A 149 -11.27 -17.32 4.71
CA LYS A 149 -10.39 -18.50 4.90
C LYS A 149 -10.02 -18.75 6.37
N GLY A 150 -10.77 -18.19 7.31
CA GLY A 150 -10.49 -18.33 8.75
C GLY A 150 -9.37 -17.43 9.27
N PRO A 151 -9.03 -17.53 10.56
CA PRO A 151 -8.04 -16.67 11.21
C PRO A 151 -6.64 -16.82 10.58
N LEU A 152 -5.85 -15.75 10.68
CA LEU A 152 -4.45 -15.77 10.24
C LEU A 152 -3.60 -16.58 11.22
N VAL A 153 -2.69 -17.38 10.69
CA VAL A 153 -1.70 -18.09 11.50
C VAL A 153 -0.60 -17.10 11.89
N PRO A 154 -0.42 -16.81 13.19
CA PRO A 154 0.58 -15.85 13.64
C PRO A 154 2.00 -16.39 13.49
N GLY A 155 2.92 -15.50 13.14
CA GLY A 155 4.36 -15.74 13.20
C GLY A 155 4.90 -15.63 14.63
N ARG A 156 6.19 -15.90 14.78
CA ARG A 156 6.84 -15.95 16.11
C ARG A 156 7.21 -14.57 16.67
N VAL A 157 7.46 -13.59 15.79
CA VAL A 157 7.99 -12.28 16.18
C VAL A 157 6.99 -11.19 15.81
N PRO A 158 6.45 -10.46 16.78
CA PRO A 158 5.61 -9.31 16.48
C PRO A 158 6.45 -8.18 15.87
N ARG A 159 5.91 -7.53 14.85
CA ARG A 159 6.51 -6.37 14.18
C ARG A 159 5.57 -5.16 14.35
N PRO A 160 6.06 -4.01 14.82
CA PRO A 160 5.28 -2.80 14.85
C PRO A 160 4.79 -2.42 13.44
N VAL A 161 3.53 -2.03 13.31
CA VAL A 161 2.97 -1.61 12.02
C VAL A 161 3.62 -0.32 11.55
N ARG A 162 3.99 0.56 12.48
CA ARG A 162 4.75 1.80 12.21
C ARG A 162 6.17 1.64 12.69
N SER A 163 7.08 1.53 11.74
CA SER A 163 8.51 1.46 12.01
C SER A 163 9.23 2.58 11.27
N PRO A 164 10.32 3.12 11.81
CA PRO A 164 11.18 4.00 11.04
C PRO A 164 11.83 3.24 9.89
N PRO A 165 12.19 3.92 8.80
CA PRO A 165 12.97 3.32 7.72
C PRO A 165 14.33 2.86 8.27
N PRO A 166 14.95 1.82 7.68
CA PRO A 166 16.31 1.43 8.04
C PRO A 166 17.29 2.61 7.89
N PRO A 167 18.30 2.77 8.77
CA PRO A 167 19.27 3.86 8.67
C PRO A 167 19.99 3.84 7.33
N ALA A 168 20.13 4.98 6.68
CA ALA A 168 20.69 5.09 5.33
C ALA A 168 22.09 4.48 5.19
N THR A 169 22.93 4.62 6.23
CA THR A 169 24.31 4.11 6.28
C THR A 169 24.40 2.59 6.48
N SER A 170 23.32 1.95 6.92
CA SER A 170 23.27 0.50 7.19
C SER A 170 22.50 -0.26 6.12
N ARG A 171 21.96 0.44 5.12
CA ARG A 171 21.24 -0.18 4.01
C ARG A 171 22.19 -0.77 2.97
N SER A 172 21.82 -1.91 2.42
CA SER A 172 22.45 -2.43 1.22
C SER A 172 22.25 -1.48 0.03
N ARG A 173 23.09 -1.60 -0.99
CA ARG A 173 22.87 -0.93 -2.28
C ARG A 173 21.74 -1.63 -3.03
N LEU A 174 21.21 -0.95 -4.08
CA LEU A 174 20.26 -1.57 -4.99
C LEU A 174 20.85 -2.86 -5.59
N GLY A 175 20.05 -3.91 -5.62
CA GLY A 175 20.42 -5.23 -6.14
C GLY A 175 20.56 -5.26 -7.66
N PRO A 176 20.59 -6.45 -8.27
CA PRO A 176 20.65 -6.65 -9.71
C PRO A 176 19.37 -6.15 -10.42
N ARG A 177 19.31 -6.31 -11.76
CA ARG A 177 18.11 -6.12 -12.57
C ARG A 177 16.99 -6.99 -12.01
N LEU A 178 15.81 -6.40 -11.88
CA LEU A 178 14.57 -7.11 -11.58
C LEU A 178 13.74 -7.20 -12.85
N PRO A 179 13.63 -8.35 -13.48
CA PRO A 179 12.70 -8.55 -14.59
C PRO A 179 11.27 -8.33 -14.11
N MET A 180 10.57 -7.40 -14.75
CA MET A 180 9.18 -7.05 -14.41
C MET A 180 8.17 -7.88 -15.22
N GLY A 181 8.60 -8.53 -16.29
CA GLY A 181 7.76 -9.32 -17.18
C GLY A 181 6.95 -8.49 -18.16
N VAL A 182 7.14 -7.18 -18.18
CA VAL A 182 6.42 -6.22 -19.03
C VAL A 182 7.43 -5.51 -19.95
N ARG A 183 7.35 -5.77 -21.25
CA ARG A 183 8.31 -5.26 -22.26
C ARG A 183 8.56 -3.75 -22.16
N ALA A 184 7.49 -2.97 -22.04
CA ALA A 184 7.60 -1.52 -21.94
C ALA A 184 8.41 -1.06 -20.72
N LEU A 185 8.30 -1.76 -19.59
CA LEU A 185 9.06 -1.46 -18.38
C LEU A 185 10.49 -2.01 -18.47
N ASP A 186 10.64 -3.28 -18.85
CA ASP A 186 11.94 -3.95 -18.88
C ASP A 186 12.91 -3.28 -19.88
N LEU A 187 12.38 -2.75 -21.00
CA LEU A 187 13.16 -1.98 -21.97
C LEU A 187 13.42 -0.54 -21.50
N PHE A 188 12.36 0.23 -21.24
CA PHE A 188 12.46 1.69 -21.14
C PHE A 188 12.50 2.25 -19.71
N ALA A 189 12.07 1.48 -18.73
CA ALA A 189 12.06 1.86 -17.31
C ALA A 189 12.63 0.75 -16.42
N GLY A 190 13.68 0.06 -16.88
CA GLY A 190 14.27 -1.10 -16.21
C GLY A 190 14.48 -0.88 -14.71
N CYS A 191 14.05 -1.87 -13.93
CA CYS A 191 14.02 -1.83 -12.48
C CYS A 191 15.18 -2.63 -11.86
N ARG A 192 15.60 -2.22 -10.67
CA ARG A 192 16.55 -2.97 -9.82
C ARG A 192 15.84 -3.44 -8.54
N GLN A 193 16.30 -4.56 -7.99
CA GLN A 193 15.85 -5.01 -6.68
C GLN A 193 16.09 -3.94 -5.62
N GLY A 194 15.04 -3.64 -4.84
CA GLY A 194 15.05 -2.58 -3.84
C GLY A 194 14.83 -1.16 -4.38
N GLN A 195 14.52 -0.99 -5.67
CA GLN A 195 14.20 0.32 -6.25
C GLN A 195 12.77 0.74 -5.96
N ARG A 196 12.54 2.04 -5.86
CA ARG A 196 11.22 2.65 -5.62
C ARG A 196 10.80 3.44 -6.87
N LEU A 197 9.72 3.02 -7.50
CA LEU A 197 9.17 3.66 -8.70
C LEU A 197 7.77 4.23 -8.43
N GLY A 198 7.47 5.36 -9.03
CA GLY A 198 6.13 5.92 -9.08
C GLY A 198 5.38 5.43 -10.33
N LEU A 199 4.13 5.03 -10.21
CA LEU A 199 3.24 4.76 -11.33
C LEU A 199 2.19 5.87 -11.42
N PHE A 200 2.38 6.77 -12.35
CA PHE A 200 1.49 7.92 -12.56
C PHE A 200 0.43 7.57 -13.60
N ALA A 201 -0.83 7.65 -13.19
CA ALA A 201 -1.94 7.20 -14.01
C ALA A 201 -3.19 8.02 -13.78
N GLY A 202 -3.91 8.35 -14.84
CA GLY A 202 -5.30 8.79 -14.77
C GLY A 202 -6.26 7.62 -14.47
N SER A 203 -7.54 7.90 -14.36
CA SER A 203 -8.56 6.85 -14.22
C SER A 203 -8.79 6.12 -15.54
N GLY A 204 -8.93 4.79 -15.50
CA GLY A 204 -9.34 3.97 -16.65
C GLY A 204 -8.26 3.71 -17.70
N VAL A 205 -6.97 3.93 -17.41
CA VAL A 205 -5.86 3.73 -18.36
C VAL A 205 -5.19 2.35 -18.26
N GLY A 206 -5.78 1.39 -17.54
CA GLY A 206 -5.21 0.04 -17.37
C GLY A 206 -4.22 -0.09 -16.21
N LYS A 207 -4.26 0.80 -15.20
CA LYS A 207 -3.40 0.76 -14.01
C LYS A 207 -3.49 -0.58 -13.28
N SER A 208 -4.71 -1.02 -12.93
CA SER A 208 -4.95 -2.25 -12.16
C SER A 208 -4.49 -3.49 -12.93
N THR A 209 -4.72 -3.54 -14.23
CA THR A 209 -4.25 -4.62 -15.11
C THR A 209 -2.72 -4.68 -15.12
N LEU A 210 -2.02 -3.54 -15.25
CA LEU A 210 -0.56 -3.49 -15.18
C LEU A 210 -0.05 -3.98 -13.81
N MET A 211 -0.67 -3.56 -12.71
CA MET A 211 -0.29 -4.03 -11.38
C MET A 211 -0.46 -5.55 -11.23
N ALA A 212 -1.53 -6.11 -11.77
CA ALA A 212 -1.76 -7.55 -11.76
C ALA A 212 -0.76 -8.31 -12.63
N MET A 213 -0.39 -7.79 -13.82
CA MET A 213 0.70 -8.33 -14.62
C MET A 213 1.99 -8.41 -13.81
N LEU A 214 2.35 -7.33 -13.13
CA LEU A 214 3.56 -7.27 -12.29
C LEU A 214 3.51 -8.25 -11.12
N ALA A 215 2.37 -8.36 -10.43
CA ALA A 215 2.19 -9.31 -9.33
C ALA A 215 2.38 -10.76 -9.76
N ARG A 216 1.97 -11.10 -10.99
CA ARG A 216 2.08 -12.46 -11.54
C ARG A 216 3.44 -12.76 -12.17
N GLN A 217 4.06 -11.76 -12.81
CA GLN A 217 5.16 -11.98 -13.76
C GLN A 217 6.51 -11.50 -13.26
N ALA A 218 6.56 -10.51 -12.35
CA ALA A 218 7.84 -10.00 -11.84
C ALA A 218 8.64 -11.09 -11.11
N ASP A 219 9.95 -11.05 -11.28
CA ASP A 219 10.89 -12.01 -10.67
C ASP A 219 11.18 -11.64 -9.21
N CYS A 220 10.14 -11.82 -8.37
CA CYS A 220 10.18 -11.59 -6.93
C CYS A 220 9.67 -12.82 -6.17
N ASP A 221 10.05 -12.96 -4.91
CA ASP A 221 9.63 -14.09 -4.07
C ASP A 221 8.19 -13.91 -3.56
N VAL A 222 7.86 -12.68 -3.16
CA VAL A 222 6.57 -12.32 -2.57
C VAL A 222 6.08 -10.99 -3.14
N ALA A 223 4.78 -10.91 -3.43
CA ALA A 223 4.12 -9.64 -3.70
C ALA A 223 3.29 -9.18 -2.49
N VAL A 224 3.35 -7.91 -2.15
CA VAL A 224 2.48 -7.29 -1.15
C VAL A 224 1.73 -6.16 -1.83
N ILE A 225 0.40 -6.21 -1.76
CA ILE A 225 -0.47 -5.28 -2.48
C ILE A 225 -1.32 -4.52 -1.46
N ALA A 226 -1.18 -3.19 -1.43
CA ALA A 226 -2.00 -2.30 -0.62
C ALA A 226 -3.04 -1.63 -1.51
N LEU A 227 -4.32 -1.92 -1.30
CA LEU A 227 -5.44 -1.25 -1.94
C LEU A 227 -6.00 -0.21 -0.97
N VAL A 228 -5.60 1.04 -1.15
CA VAL A 228 -5.86 2.15 -0.23
C VAL A 228 -6.92 3.07 -0.80
N GLY A 229 -8.13 3.04 -0.26
CA GLY A 229 -9.22 3.91 -0.66
C GLY A 229 -9.84 3.57 -2.02
N GLU A 230 -9.64 2.37 -2.54
CA GLU A 230 -10.26 1.91 -3.77
C GLU A 230 -11.72 1.49 -3.54
N ARG A 231 -12.53 1.47 -4.60
CA ARG A 231 -13.94 1.08 -4.49
C ARG A 231 -14.07 -0.41 -4.24
N GLY A 232 -14.98 -0.82 -3.35
CA GLY A 232 -15.17 -2.24 -3.01
C GLY A 232 -15.40 -3.16 -4.21
N ARG A 233 -16.09 -2.68 -5.27
CA ARG A 233 -16.26 -3.42 -6.52
C ARG A 233 -14.93 -3.62 -7.24
N GLU A 234 -14.12 -2.57 -7.38
CA GLU A 234 -12.83 -2.61 -8.06
C GLU A 234 -11.82 -3.51 -7.33
N VAL A 235 -11.88 -3.53 -5.99
CA VAL A 235 -11.09 -4.46 -5.16
C VAL A 235 -11.39 -5.91 -5.49
N ARG A 236 -12.69 -6.25 -5.61
CA ARG A 236 -13.09 -7.61 -5.91
C ARG A 236 -12.70 -8.04 -7.32
N GLU A 237 -12.98 -7.20 -8.32
CA GLU A 237 -12.59 -7.41 -9.72
C GLU A 237 -11.05 -7.58 -9.84
N PHE A 238 -10.28 -6.75 -9.15
CA PHE A 238 -8.82 -6.87 -9.13
C PHE A 238 -8.34 -8.22 -8.58
N ILE A 239 -8.91 -8.69 -7.47
CA ILE A 239 -8.48 -9.93 -6.81
C ILE A 239 -8.91 -11.16 -7.64
N GLU A 240 -10.17 -11.19 -8.12
CA GLU A 240 -10.75 -12.34 -8.79
C GLU A 240 -10.37 -12.42 -10.28
N ASP A 241 -10.42 -11.29 -11.01
CA ASP A 241 -10.31 -11.27 -12.48
C ASP A 241 -8.91 -10.89 -12.98
N ASP A 242 -8.25 -9.93 -12.29
CA ASP A 242 -6.94 -9.43 -12.71
C ASP A 242 -5.80 -10.23 -12.08
N LEU A 243 -5.77 -10.34 -10.75
CA LEU A 243 -4.73 -11.03 -10.01
C LEU A 243 -4.86 -12.56 -10.14
N GLY A 244 -6.08 -13.07 -9.98
CA GLY A 244 -6.40 -14.49 -10.06
C GLY A 244 -5.74 -15.33 -8.97
N GLU A 245 -6.00 -16.63 -8.97
CA GLU A 245 -5.48 -17.57 -7.96
C GLU A 245 -3.94 -17.63 -7.96
N ALA A 246 -3.33 -17.67 -9.13
CA ALA A 246 -1.88 -17.78 -9.26
C ALA A 246 -1.13 -16.55 -8.73
N GLY A 247 -1.64 -15.34 -9.02
CA GLY A 247 -1.08 -14.10 -8.49
C GLY A 247 -1.33 -13.97 -6.99
N LEU A 248 -2.53 -14.32 -6.53
CA LEU A 248 -2.88 -14.27 -5.12
C LEU A 248 -2.03 -15.25 -4.29
N ALA A 249 -1.75 -16.46 -4.78
CA ALA A 249 -1.01 -17.49 -4.04
C ALA A 249 0.38 -17.02 -3.56
N ARG A 250 1.02 -16.08 -4.27
CA ARG A 250 2.31 -15.49 -3.91
C ARG A 250 2.19 -14.10 -3.30
N SER A 251 0.96 -13.66 -2.99
CA SER A 251 0.70 -12.30 -2.55
C SER A 251 0.05 -12.24 -1.17
N VAL A 252 0.24 -11.10 -0.49
CA VAL A 252 -0.60 -10.67 0.63
C VAL A 252 -1.28 -9.37 0.20
N VAL A 253 -2.62 -9.33 0.28
CA VAL A 253 -3.40 -8.14 -0.12
C VAL A 253 -3.96 -7.47 1.11
N VAL A 254 -3.61 -6.19 1.32
CA VAL A 254 -4.13 -5.34 2.41
C VAL A 254 -5.15 -4.37 1.82
N VAL A 255 -6.36 -4.38 2.34
CA VAL A 255 -7.49 -3.63 1.76
C VAL A 255 -8.08 -2.65 2.76
N ALA A 256 -8.17 -1.38 2.36
CA ALA A 256 -9.03 -0.37 2.97
C ALA A 256 -9.82 0.32 1.87
N THR A 257 -11.12 0.08 1.80
CA THR A 257 -11.98 0.65 0.75
C THR A 257 -12.24 2.14 0.94
N SER A 258 -12.81 2.81 -0.06
CA SER A 258 -13.04 4.25 -0.07
C SER A 258 -14.03 4.73 1.00
N ASP A 259 -14.89 3.86 1.48
CA ASP A 259 -15.84 4.07 2.58
C ASP A 259 -15.24 3.82 3.97
N ALA A 260 -14.02 3.25 4.05
CA ALA A 260 -13.34 3.05 5.32
C ALA A 260 -12.93 4.36 5.98
N ALA A 261 -12.87 4.37 7.32
CA ALA A 261 -12.43 5.52 8.10
C ALA A 261 -11.05 6.03 7.65
N PRO A 262 -10.77 7.34 7.72
CA PRO A 262 -9.50 7.92 7.29
C PRO A 262 -8.28 7.24 7.92
N LEU A 263 -8.35 6.92 9.21
CA LEU A 263 -7.29 6.20 9.90
C LEU A 263 -7.04 4.80 9.32
N LEU A 264 -8.08 4.05 8.95
CA LEU A 264 -7.92 2.74 8.32
C LEU A 264 -7.27 2.87 6.93
N ARG A 265 -7.68 3.86 6.15
CA ARG A 265 -7.05 4.12 4.84
C ARG A 265 -5.57 4.48 4.97
N ARG A 266 -5.20 5.30 5.96
CA ARG A 266 -3.79 5.61 6.26
C ARG A 266 -3.05 4.36 6.77
N GLU A 267 -3.65 3.59 7.68
CA GLU A 267 -3.06 2.41 8.28
C GLU A 267 -2.78 1.30 7.25
N ALA A 268 -3.60 1.16 6.20
CA ALA A 268 -3.39 0.16 5.15
C ALA A 268 -2.02 0.27 4.49
N ALA A 269 -1.52 1.49 4.27
CA ALA A 269 -0.19 1.72 3.73
C ALA A 269 0.91 1.25 4.69
N HIS A 270 0.76 1.54 5.97
CA HIS A 270 1.71 1.11 7.02
C HIS A 270 1.66 -0.40 7.25
N ALA A 271 0.47 -0.98 7.25
CA ALA A 271 0.24 -2.41 7.39
C ALA A 271 0.91 -3.22 6.26
N ALA A 272 0.73 -2.80 5.01
CA ALA A 272 1.38 -3.43 3.87
C ALA A 272 2.91 -3.34 3.95
N LEU A 273 3.45 -2.19 4.36
CA LEU A 273 4.89 -2.06 4.59
C LEU A 273 5.39 -2.96 5.71
N ALA A 274 4.65 -3.10 6.82
CA ALA A 274 5.04 -4.01 7.90
C ALA A 274 5.08 -5.48 7.45
N VAL A 275 4.11 -5.89 6.60
CA VAL A 275 4.11 -7.22 5.96
C VAL A 275 5.31 -7.38 5.02
N ALA A 276 5.57 -6.39 4.17
CA ALA A 276 6.70 -6.43 3.24
C ALA A 276 8.06 -6.45 3.97
N GLU A 277 8.19 -5.68 5.03
CA GLU A 277 9.39 -5.65 5.89
C GLU A 277 9.66 -7.00 6.58
N HIS A 278 8.61 -7.74 6.95
CA HIS A 278 8.78 -9.09 7.51
C HIS A 278 9.48 -10.00 6.51
N PHE A 279 8.98 -10.11 5.29
CA PHE A 279 9.57 -10.97 4.25
C PHE A 279 10.96 -10.48 3.80
N ARG A 280 11.16 -9.16 3.69
CA ARG A 280 12.50 -8.59 3.43
C ARG A 280 13.51 -9.01 4.49
N ASP A 281 13.14 -8.94 5.76
CA ASP A 281 14.05 -9.24 6.87
C ASP A 281 14.32 -10.74 7.02
N GLU A 282 13.52 -11.59 6.37
CA GLU A 282 13.79 -13.02 6.14
C GLU A 282 14.70 -13.28 4.92
N GLY A 283 15.13 -12.22 4.23
CA GLY A 283 16.05 -12.33 3.09
C GLY A 283 15.38 -12.43 1.72
N LEU A 284 14.05 -12.24 1.64
CA LEU A 284 13.29 -12.37 0.40
C LEU A 284 13.23 -11.05 -0.38
N ASN A 285 13.11 -11.17 -1.70
CA ASN A 285 12.85 -10.05 -2.60
C ASN A 285 11.33 -9.82 -2.73
N VAL A 286 10.87 -8.74 -2.14
CA VAL A 286 9.46 -8.38 -2.09
C VAL A 286 9.14 -7.34 -3.15
N LEU A 287 8.06 -7.54 -3.90
CA LEU A 287 7.44 -6.50 -4.72
C LEU A 287 6.27 -5.91 -3.93
N LEU A 288 6.42 -4.66 -3.47
CA LEU A 288 5.34 -3.90 -2.85
C LEU A 288 4.64 -3.04 -3.90
N MET A 289 3.34 -3.16 -4.02
CA MET A 289 2.51 -2.28 -4.85
C MET A 289 1.49 -1.58 -3.96
N MET A 290 1.48 -0.24 -3.99
CA MET A 290 0.57 0.57 -3.17
C MET A 290 -0.35 1.41 -4.04
N ASP A 291 -1.62 1.07 -4.06
CA ASP A 291 -2.65 1.74 -4.83
C ASP A 291 -3.71 2.37 -3.90
N SER A 292 -3.66 3.67 -3.63
CA SER A 292 -2.71 4.65 -4.13
C SER A 292 -2.13 5.53 -3.00
N VAL A 293 -0.95 6.05 -3.24
CA VAL A 293 -0.35 7.06 -2.35
C VAL A 293 -1.18 8.34 -2.30
N THR A 294 -1.84 8.71 -3.40
CA THR A 294 -2.78 9.86 -3.43
C THR A 294 -3.90 9.66 -2.40
N ARG A 295 -4.48 8.47 -2.31
CA ARG A 295 -5.54 8.15 -1.33
C ARG A 295 -5.01 8.12 0.11
N PHE A 296 -3.77 7.66 0.31
CA PHE A 296 -3.09 7.79 1.59
C PHE A 296 -2.95 9.26 2.01
N CYS A 297 -2.48 10.13 1.12
CA CYS A 297 -2.34 11.57 1.40
C CYS A 297 -3.69 12.23 1.67
N LEU A 298 -4.76 11.85 0.97
CA LEU A 298 -6.13 12.34 1.24
C LEU A 298 -6.60 11.92 2.64
N ALA A 299 -6.37 10.67 3.04
CA ALA A 299 -6.70 10.20 4.39
C ALA A 299 -5.88 10.95 5.46
N ALA A 300 -4.58 11.14 5.25
CA ALA A 300 -3.73 11.91 6.15
C ALA A 300 -4.17 13.39 6.24
N ARG A 301 -4.65 13.98 5.13
CA ARG A 301 -5.25 15.32 5.11
C ARG A 301 -6.49 15.39 5.98
N GLU A 302 -7.42 14.44 5.85
CA GLU A 302 -8.64 14.39 6.67
C GLU A 302 -8.31 14.29 8.16
N ILE A 303 -7.31 13.49 8.53
CA ILE A 303 -6.83 13.31 9.90
C ILE A 303 -6.23 14.61 10.43
N GLY A 304 -5.29 15.24 9.71
CA GLY A 304 -4.63 16.46 10.11
C GLY A 304 -5.60 17.63 10.30
N LEU A 305 -6.55 17.80 9.36
CA LEU A 305 -7.61 18.82 9.48
C LEU A 305 -8.50 18.56 10.69
N SER A 306 -8.85 17.30 10.98
CA SER A 306 -9.62 16.93 12.17
C SER A 306 -8.86 17.14 13.48
N ALA A 307 -7.53 17.00 13.46
CA ALA A 307 -6.66 17.35 14.58
C ALA A 307 -6.50 18.88 14.78
N GLY A 308 -6.98 19.69 13.84
CA GLY A 308 -6.94 21.14 13.88
C GLY A 308 -5.69 21.75 13.24
N GLU A 309 -4.96 20.99 12.41
CA GLU A 309 -3.88 21.55 11.62
C GLU A 309 -4.42 22.52 10.56
N PRO A 310 -3.75 23.65 10.31
CA PRO A 310 -4.17 24.56 9.28
C PRO A 310 -3.93 23.97 7.87
N PRO A 311 -4.87 24.15 6.92
CA PRO A 311 -4.63 23.76 5.54
C PRO A 311 -3.53 24.64 4.91
N ALA A 312 -2.64 24.00 4.13
CA ALA A 312 -1.62 24.67 3.33
C ALA A 312 -1.88 24.46 1.83
N THR A 313 -0.86 24.08 1.07
CA THR A 313 -0.93 23.91 -0.39
C THR A 313 -2.06 22.98 -0.83
N ARG A 314 -2.97 23.48 -1.66
CA ARG A 314 -4.20 22.77 -2.12
C ARG A 314 -5.00 22.09 -0.99
N GLY A 315 -4.94 22.67 0.22
CA GLY A 315 -5.68 22.18 1.39
C GLY A 315 -5.04 21.01 2.13
N TYR A 316 -3.82 20.61 1.79
CA TYR A 316 -3.08 19.60 2.54
C TYR A 316 -2.37 20.23 3.74
N PRO A 317 -2.50 19.69 4.96
CA PRO A 317 -1.69 20.08 6.10
C PRO A 317 -0.21 19.75 5.89
N PRO A 318 0.72 20.49 6.51
CA PRO A 318 2.17 20.25 6.42
C PRO A 318 2.58 18.84 6.87
N SER A 319 1.87 18.25 7.83
CA SER A 319 2.13 16.89 8.34
C SER A 319 2.07 15.83 7.24
N VAL A 320 1.22 15.99 6.22
CA VAL A 320 1.11 15.05 5.09
C VAL A 320 2.44 14.94 4.34
N PHE A 321 3.07 16.09 4.03
CA PHE A 321 4.35 16.12 3.33
C PHE A 321 5.54 15.73 4.21
N ALA A 322 5.38 15.77 5.53
CA ALA A 322 6.37 15.25 6.48
C ALA A 322 6.26 13.72 6.66
N GLU A 323 5.06 13.15 6.59
CA GLU A 323 4.82 11.71 6.73
C GLU A 323 5.16 10.95 5.44
N LEU A 324 4.85 11.52 4.27
CA LEU A 324 5.03 10.89 2.97
C LEU A 324 6.46 10.37 2.71
N PRO A 325 7.55 11.14 2.88
CA PRO A 325 8.90 10.62 2.72
C PRO A 325 9.22 9.48 3.68
N ARG A 326 8.77 9.57 4.93
CA ARG A 326 8.98 8.53 5.95
C ARG A 326 8.32 7.21 5.57
N LEU A 327 7.11 7.27 4.97
CA LEU A 327 6.41 6.10 4.47
C LEU A 327 7.17 5.47 3.30
N LEU A 328 7.50 6.26 2.26
CA LEU A 328 8.12 5.78 1.04
C LEU A 328 9.55 5.23 1.28
N GLU A 329 10.27 5.82 2.23
CA GLU A 329 11.63 5.40 2.62
C GLU A 329 11.67 4.06 3.36
N ARG A 330 10.56 3.53 3.86
CA ARG A 330 10.50 2.18 4.44
C ARG A 330 10.74 1.08 3.41
N ALA A 331 10.37 1.32 2.14
CA ALA A 331 10.72 0.46 1.03
C ALA A 331 12.21 0.62 0.66
N GLY A 332 12.75 -0.37 -0.03
CA GLY A 332 14.13 -0.37 -0.47
C GLY A 332 14.91 -1.59 0.00
N PRO A 333 16.24 -1.60 -0.19
CA PRO A 333 17.09 -2.68 0.28
C PRO A 333 17.04 -2.84 1.80
N GLY A 334 17.22 -4.07 2.27
CA GLY A 334 17.37 -4.38 3.68
C GLY A 334 18.72 -3.92 4.25
N LEU A 335 19.00 -4.35 5.48
CA LEU A 335 20.28 -4.08 6.13
C LEU A 335 21.41 -4.85 5.44
N GLU A 336 22.59 -4.25 5.38
CA GLU A 336 23.78 -4.88 4.81
C GLU A 336 24.09 -6.23 5.50
N GLY A 337 24.37 -7.25 4.69
CA GLY A 337 24.66 -8.60 5.16
C GLY A 337 23.44 -9.46 5.53
N ARG A 338 22.20 -8.94 5.51
CA ARG A 338 21.00 -9.73 5.79
C ARG A 338 20.26 -10.22 4.54
N GLY A 339 20.60 -9.68 3.37
CA GLY A 339 19.86 -9.92 2.12
C GLY A 339 18.46 -9.32 2.15
N GLY A 340 17.64 -9.66 1.16
CA GLY A 340 16.27 -9.19 1.03
C GLY A 340 16.13 -7.73 0.62
N SER A 341 15.05 -7.45 -0.09
CA SER A 341 14.75 -6.09 -0.54
C SER A 341 13.24 -5.89 -0.71
N ILE A 342 12.77 -4.64 -0.62
CA ILE A 342 11.43 -4.24 -1.02
C ILE A 342 11.56 -3.36 -2.25
N THR A 343 11.30 -3.92 -3.42
CA THR A 343 11.08 -3.15 -4.64
C THR A 343 9.65 -2.60 -4.59
N ALA A 344 9.48 -1.30 -4.71
CA ALA A 344 8.17 -0.71 -4.53
C ALA A 344 7.68 0.02 -5.77
N LEU A 345 6.40 -0.17 -6.09
CA LEU A 345 5.64 0.58 -7.06
C LEU A 345 4.53 1.35 -6.34
N PHE A 346 4.68 2.66 -6.29
CA PHE A 346 3.75 3.57 -5.65
C PHE A 346 2.87 4.25 -6.69
N THR A 347 1.57 3.94 -6.71
CA THR A 347 0.68 4.58 -7.68
C THR A 347 0.28 5.98 -7.22
N VAL A 348 0.26 6.89 -8.17
CA VAL A 348 -0.17 8.28 -8.00
C VAL A 348 -1.29 8.55 -9.00
N LEU A 349 -2.45 8.92 -8.48
CA LEU A 349 -3.57 9.31 -9.31
C LEU A 349 -3.37 10.75 -9.77
N VAL A 350 -3.33 10.95 -11.07
CA VAL A 350 -3.17 12.27 -11.71
C VAL A 350 -4.51 12.63 -12.35
N GLU A 351 -5.28 13.51 -11.70
CA GLU A 351 -6.55 13.98 -12.24
C GLU A 351 -6.33 15.00 -13.35
N GLY A 352 -7.02 14.83 -14.49
CA GLY A 352 -6.94 15.75 -15.62
C GLY A 352 -5.55 15.90 -16.24
N GLU A 353 -4.67 14.90 -16.07
CA GLU A 353 -3.27 14.94 -16.51
C GLU A 353 -2.44 16.10 -15.88
N ASP A 354 -2.91 16.65 -14.75
CA ASP A 354 -2.17 17.66 -13.97
C ASP A 354 -1.03 17.00 -13.18
N HIS A 355 0.12 16.91 -13.84
CA HIS A 355 1.33 16.38 -13.24
C HIS A 355 1.98 17.33 -12.20
N ASP A 356 1.47 18.56 -12.04
CA ASP A 356 1.95 19.56 -11.08
C ASP A 356 1.12 19.56 -9.78
N GLU A 357 0.33 18.51 -9.57
CA GLU A 357 -0.37 18.28 -8.31
C GLU A 357 0.66 18.05 -7.19
N PRO A 358 0.52 18.70 -6.00
CA PRO A 358 1.55 18.68 -4.95
C PRO A 358 1.99 17.29 -4.49
N VAL A 359 1.07 16.32 -4.44
CA VAL A 359 1.41 14.93 -4.08
C VAL A 359 2.24 14.28 -5.19
N ALA A 360 1.87 14.51 -6.46
CA ALA A 360 2.58 13.98 -7.61
C ALA A 360 4.02 14.52 -7.68
N ASP A 361 4.19 15.81 -7.46
CA ASP A 361 5.51 16.45 -7.44
C ASP A 361 6.37 15.96 -6.27
N ALA A 362 5.80 15.93 -5.05
CA ALA A 362 6.50 15.41 -3.87
C ALA A 362 6.95 13.95 -4.06
N VAL A 363 6.08 13.08 -4.55
CA VAL A 363 6.41 11.66 -4.81
C VAL A 363 7.51 11.54 -5.86
N ARG A 364 7.44 12.32 -6.96
CA ARG A 364 8.45 12.31 -8.02
C ARG A 364 9.83 12.74 -7.51
N GLY A 365 9.87 13.67 -6.56
CA GLY A 365 11.11 14.13 -5.91
C GLY A 365 11.76 13.09 -5.01
N ILE A 366 10.96 12.21 -4.36
CA ILE A 366 11.45 11.22 -3.40
C ILE A 366 11.87 9.92 -4.09
N LEU A 367 11.18 9.49 -5.15
CA LEU A 367 11.36 8.17 -5.76
C LEU A 367 12.53 8.11 -6.74
N ASP A 368 12.99 6.89 -7.02
CA ASP A 368 14.13 6.59 -7.88
C ASP A 368 13.77 6.58 -9.39
N GLY A 369 12.55 6.95 -9.74
CA GLY A 369 12.02 7.01 -11.09
C GLY A 369 10.50 6.96 -11.13
N HIS A 370 9.96 7.03 -12.34
CA HIS A 370 8.51 7.03 -12.55
C HIS A 370 8.13 6.39 -13.88
N VAL A 371 6.97 5.76 -13.90
CA VAL A 371 6.28 5.22 -15.07
C VAL A 371 5.01 6.04 -15.27
N VAL A 372 4.76 6.49 -16.49
CA VAL A 372 3.56 7.27 -16.84
C VAL A 372 2.65 6.43 -17.72
N LEU A 373 1.42 6.21 -17.28
CA LEU A 373 0.35 5.68 -18.13
C LEU A 373 -0.41 6.84 -18.76
N GLU A 374 -0.57 6.80 -20.07
CA GLU A 374 -1.17 7.88 -20.84
C GLU A 374 -2.48 7.44 -21.50
N ARG A 375 -3.51 8.28 -21.37
CA ARG A 375 -4.84 7.99 -21.91
C ARG A 375 -4.84 7.89 -23.44
N ARG A 376 -4.10 8.77 -24.13
CA ARG A 376 -3.99 8.73 -25.61
C ARG A 376 -3.49 7.38 -26.13
N ILE A 377 -2.56 6.76 -25.40
CA ILE A 377 -2.02 5.45 -25.75
C ILE A 377 -3.08 4.36 -25.55
N ALA A 378 -3.82 4.42 -24.44
CA ALA A 378 -4.93 3.49 -24.17
C ALA A 378 -6.07 3.65 -25.20
N GLU A 379 -6.44 4.88 -25.55
CA GLU A 379 -7.45 5.17 -26.58
C GLU A 379 -7.03 4.72 -27.98
N ALA A 380 -5.72 4.70 -28.26
CA ALA A 380 -5.16 4.12 -29.48
C ALA A 380 -5.11 2.57 -29.46
N GLY A 381 -5.53 1.93 -28.36
CA GLY A 381 -5.63 0.48 -28.23
C GLY A 381 -4.33 -0.23 -27.86
N ARG A 382 -3.23 0.50 -27.53
CA ARG A 382 -2.00 -0.14 -27.05
C ARG A 382 -2.03 -0.31 -25.53
N PHE A 383 -1.90 -1.55 -25.08
CA PHE A 383 -1.77 -1.91 -23.66
C PHE A 383 -0.51 -2.75 -23.43
N PRO A 384 0.18 -2.58 -22.27
CA PRO A 384 -0.02 -1.52 -21.26
C PRO A 384 0.22 -0.12 -21.83
N ALA A 385 -0.57 0.87 -21.37
CA ALA A 385 -0.56 2.23 -21.93
C ALA A 385 0.63 3.07 -21.41
N VAL A 386 1.82 2.48 -21.30
CA VAL A 386 3.04 3.11 -20.78
C VAL A 386 3.60 4.09 -21.80
N ASN A 387 3.67 5.36 -21.46
CA ASN A 387 4.42 6.33 -22.25
C ASN A 387 5.92 6.19 -21.96
N VAL A 388 6.64 5.53 -22.84
CA VAL A 388 8.08 5.23 -22.67
C VAL A 388 8.98 6.47 -22.78
N LEU A 389 8.52 7.54 -23.43
CA LEU A 389 9.27 8.79 -23.54
C LEU A 389 9.16 9.63 -22.25
N ARG A 390 8.04 9.55 -21.55
CA ARG A 390 7.78 10.26 -20.27
C ARG A 390 8.15 9.43 -19.05
N SER A 391 8.53 8.16 -19.22
CA SER A 391 8.93 7.26 -18.14
C SER A 391 10.44 7.26 -17.95
N LEU A 392 10.88 7.23 -16.70
CA LEU A 392 12.29 7.31 -16.33
C LEU A 392 12.61 6.37 -15.16
N SER A 393 13.68 5.61 -15.25
CA SER A 393 14.31 4.93 -14.13
C SER A 393 15.74 5.46 -13.94
N ARG A 394 16.01 6.09 -12.79
CA ARG A 394 17.35 6.62 -12.46
C ARG A 394 18.38 5.51 -12.26
N ALA A 395 17.91 4.31 -11.90
CA ALA A 395 18.78 3.15 -11.66
C ALA A 395 19.04 2.30 -12.92
N ALA A 396 18.25 2.47 -13.98
CA ALA A 396 18.39 1.73 -15.23
C ALA A 396 19.80 1.81 -15.88
N PRO A 397 20.49 2.97 -15.90
CA PRO A 397 21.84 3.03 -16.48
C PRO A 397 22.85 2.06 -15.85
N GLY A 398 22.63 1.66 -14.60
CA GLY A 398 23.54 0.74 -13.88
C GLY A 398 23.34 -0.74 -14.19
N ILE A 399 22.29 -1.11 -14.93
CA ILE A 399 21.94 -2.50 -15.26
C ILE A 399 21.94 -2.77 -16.77
N LEU A 400 22.11 -1.75 -17.59
CA LEU A 400 22.12 -1.86 -19.04
C LEU A 400 23.55 -2.05 -19.56
N SER A 401 23.75 -2.99 -20.47
CA SER A 401 24.98 -3.10 -21.24
C SER A 401 25.20 -1.90 -22.17
N ALA A 402 26.39 -1.74 -22.76
CA ALA A 402 26.64 -0.70 -23.71
C ALA A 402 25.76 -0.84 -24.98
N GLU A 403 25.54 -2.06 -25.42
CA GLU A 403 24.67 -2.40 -26.54
C GLU A 403 23.21 -2.07 -26.28
N GLU A 404 22.67 -2.51 -25.10
CA GLU A 404 21.31 -2.18 -24.68
C GLU A 404 21.09 -0.66 -24.59
N LYS A 405 22.07 0.09 -24.08
CA LYS A 405 22.00 1.57 -24.03
C LYS A 405 21.92 2.19 -25.43
N ALA A 406 22.71 1.70 -26.37
CA ALA A 406 22.71 2.18 -27.75
C ALA A 406 21.37 1.90 -28.45
N LEU A 407 20.82 0.68 -28.27
CA LEU A 407 19.51 0.29 -28.79
C LEU A 407 18.40 1.20 -28.25
N LEU A 408 18.36 1.40 -26.94
CA LEU A 408 17.35 2.25 -26.30
C LEU A 408 17.47 3.72 -26.71
N ALA A 409 18.68 4.24 -26.84
CA ALA A 409 18.90 5.61 -27.29
C ALA A 409 18.37 5.83 -28.72
N ARG A 410 18.61 4.87 -29.62
CA ARG A 410 18.10 4.91 -30.99
C ARG A 410 16.57 4.78 -31.02
N ALA A 411 16.03 3.81 -30.30
CA ALA A 411 14.58 3.61 -30.22
C ALA A 411 13.85 4.85 -29.67
N ARG A 412 14.35 5.46 -28.58
CA ARG A 412 13.78 6.69 -28.01
C ARG A 412 13.82 7.85 -29.00
N ARG A 413 14.93 8.03 -29.73
CA ARG A 413 15.05 9.08 -30.74
C ARG A 413 14.03 8.91 -31.86
N LEU A 414 13.85 7.67 -32.38
CA LEU A 414 12.89 7.39 -33.46
C LEU A 414 11.45 7.60 -32.97
N LEU A 415 11.11 7.15 -31.76
CA LEU A 415 9.80 7.37 -31.17
C LEU A 415 9.49 8.86 -30.93
N ALA A 416 10.48 9.62 -30.43
CA ALA A 416 10.33 11.06 -30.22
C ALA A 416 10.13 11.79 -31.55
N LEU A 417 10.98 11.52 -32.56
CA LEU A 417 10.89 12.14 -33.89
C LEU A 417 9.55 11.80 -34.58
N HIS A 418 9.10 10.54 -34.47
CA HIS A 418 7.78 10.15 -34.98
C HIS A 418 6.65 10.90 -34.27
N ALA A 419 6.72 11.07 -32.95
CA ALA A 419 5.72 11.82 -32.20
C ALA A 419 5.67 13.29 -32.60
N ASP A 420 6.83 13.94 -32.80
CA ASP A 420 6.94 15.33 -33.23
C ASP A 420 6.42 15.54 -34.67
N MET A 421 6.61 14.55 -35.54
CA MET A 421 6.21 14.61 -36.95
C MET A 421 4.79 14.07 -37.23
N ALA A 422 4.12 13.49 -36.22
CA ALA A 422 2.85 12.77 -36.39
C ALA A 422 1.76 13.62 -37.07
N ASP A 423 1.63 14.90 -36.69
CA ASP A 423 0.64 15.79 -37.28
C ASP A 423 0.99 16.18 -38.72
N MET A 424 2.26 16.41 -39.02
CA MET A 424 2.70 16.74 -40.38
C MET A 424 2.52 15.55 -41.35
N VAL A 425 2.78 14.34 -40.88
CA VAL A 425 2.57 13.10 -41.64
C VAL A 425 1.07 12.90 -41.89
N ARG A 426 0.23 13.04 -40.85
CA ARG A 426 -1.23 12.88 -40.93
C ARG A 426 -1.90 13.88 -41.86
N LEU A 427 -1.43 15.11 -41.87
CA LEU A 427 -1.92 16.19 -42.74
C LEU A 427 -1.38 16.10 -44.17
N GLY A 428 -0.48 15.16 -44.47
CA GLY A 428 0.16 15.02 -45.78
C GLY A 428 1.18 16.16 -46.10
N ALA A 429 1.59 16.90 -45.10
CA ALA A 429 2.56 17.99 -45.25
C ALA A 429 4.01 17.48 -45.29
N TYR A 430 4.28 16.28 -44.79
CA TYR A 430 5.57 15.61 -44.93
C TYR A 430 5.64 14.84 -46.25
N ARG A 431 6.74 14.98 -46.96
CA ARG A 431 7.01 14.23 -48.19
C ARG A 431 8.05 13.14 -47.92
N PRO A 432 7.74 11.84 -48.14
CA PRO A 432 8.73 10.77 -48.04
C PRO A 432 9.99 11.07 -48.92
N GLY A 433 11.15 10.78 -48.36
CA GLY A 433 12.45 11.04 -49.01
C GLY A 433 13.01 12.44 -48.73
N SER A 434 12.32 13.34 -48.05
CA SER A 434 12.82 14.67 -47.72
C SER A 434 13.81 14.67 -46.54
N ASP A 435 13.66 13.74 -45.60
CA ASP A 435 14.57 13.58 -44.46
C ASP A 435 14.69 12.08 -44.11
N PRO A 436 15.90 11.51 -44.26
CA PRO A 436 16.12 10.07 -43.98
C PRO A 436 15.84 9.65 -42.55
N GLU A 437 16.05 10.52 -41.55
CA GLU A 437 15.78 10.21 -40.13
C GLU A 437 14.28 10.15 -39.87
N VAL A 438 13.50 11.05 -40.46
CA VAL A 438 12.05 11.06 -40.39
C VAL A 438 11.45 9.84 -41.12
N ASP A 439 11.98 9.49 -42.30
CA ASP A 439 11.54 8.29 -43.01
C ASP A 439 11.79 7.02 -42.20
N GLU A 440 12.97 6.93 -41.55
CA GLU A 440 13.27 5.83 -40.63
C GLU A 440 12.28 5.80 -39.43
N ALA A 441 12.01 6.94 -38.83
CA ALA A 441 11.08 7.04 -37.70
C ALA A 441 9.66 6.63 -38.10
N VAL A 442 9.15 7.10 -39.25
CA VAL A 442 7.83 6.73 -39.78
C VAL A 442 7.72 5.21 -40.04
N ARG A 443 8.80 4.59 -40.49
CA ARG A 443 8.86 3.15 -40.79
C ARG A 443 8.97 2.30 -39.52
N LEU A 444 9.82 2.68 -38.54
CA LEU A 444 10.18 1.83 -37.41
C LEU A 444 9.37 2.10 -36.15
N ALA A 445 8.91 3.33 -35.90
CA ALA A 445 8.16 3.64 -34.67
C ALA A 445 6.89 2.81 -34.53
N PRO A 446 6.07 2.57 -35.58
CA PRO A 446 4.90 1.69 -35.45
C PRO A 446 5.25 0.25 -35.06
N ARG A 447 6.41 -0.26 -35.53
CA ARG A 447 6.91 -1.60 -35.20
C ARG A 447 7.37 -1.68 -33.73
N ILE A 448 8.04 -0.61 -33.25
CA ILE A 448 8.41 -0.51 -31.83
C ILE A 448 7.15 -0.44 -30.97
N GLU A 449 6.16 0.38 -31.35
CA GLU A 449 4.88 0.46 -30.62
C GLU A 449 4.15 -0.91 -30.59
N ALA A 450 4.18 -1.66 -31.69
CA ALA A 450 3.64 -3.02 -31.74
C ALA A 450 4.39 -3.99 -30.80
N LEU A 451 5.73 -3.88 -30.70
CA LEU A 451 6.52 -4.66 -29.73
C LEU A 451 6.12 -4.33 -28.28
N LEU A 452 5.80 -3.08 -27.99
CA LEU A 452 5.41 -2.65 -26.65
C LEU A 452 3.98 -3.06 -26.26
N ALA A 453 3.15 -3.44 -27.23
CA ALA A 453 1.84 -4.03 -26.98
C ALA A 453 2.02 -5.44 -26.40
N GLN A 454 1.38 -5.72 -25.27
CA GLN A 454 1.49 -7.01 -24.58
C GLN A 454 0.16 -7.36 -23.93
N ASP A 455 -0.30 -8.60 -24.16
CA ASP A 455 -1.50 -9.12 -23.50
C ASP A 455 -1.24 -9.28 -21.99
N LYS A 456 -2.30 -9.15 -21.20
CA LYS A 456 -2.21 -9.24 -19.73
C LYS A 456 -1.67 -10.58 -19.23
N ASP A 457 -1.86 -11.64 -20.00
CA ASP A 457 -1.44 -13.00 -19.66
C ASP A 457 -0.11 -13.40 -20.31
N GLU A 458 0.43 -12.55 -21.20
CA GLU A 458 1.72 -12.74 -21.84
C GLU A 458 2.84 -12.30 -20.89
N ALA A 459 3.76 -13.20 -20.55
CA ALA A 459 5.00 -12.90 -19.84
C ALA A 459 6.17 -12.83 -20.81
N ASP A 460 7.07 -11.86 -20.62
CA ASP A 460 8.30 -11.77 -21.42
C ASP A 460 9.52 -11.60 -20.51
N ARG A 461 10.69 -11.82 -21.06
CA ARG A 461 11.96 -11.60 -20.38
C ARG A 461 12.75 -10.50 -21.03
N PRO A 462 13.54 -9.71 -20.27
CA PRO A 462 14.31 -8.59 -20.82
C PRO A 462 15.17 -8.97 -22.01
N GLU A 463 15.85 -10.13 -21.96
CA GLU A 463 16.76 -10.59 -23.01
C GLU A 463 16.02 -10.79 -24.33
N LYS A 464 14.82 -11.39 -24.29
CA LYS A 464 13.97 -11.59 -25.47
C LYS A 464 13.43 -10.27 -26.01
N ALA A 465 13.00 -9.36 -25.12
CA ALA A 465 12.51 -8.05 -25.50
C ALA A 465 13.62 -7.20 -26.18
N PHE A 466 14.85 -7.23 -25.65
CA PHE A 466 16.01 -6.55 -26.29
C PHE A 466 16.38 -7.15 -27.63
N ALA A 467 16.37 -8.48 -27.78
CA ALA A 467 16.62 -9.13 -29.05
C ALA A 467 15.56 -8.76 -30.12
N ALA A 468 14.29 -8.70 -29.74
CA ALA A 468 13.22 -8.28 -30.63
C ALA A 468 13.34 -6.79 -31.03
N LEU A 469 13.72 -5.92 -30.09
CA LEU A 469 13.99 -4.51 -30.39
C LEU A 469 15.18 -4.35 -31.35
N ALA A 470 16.25 -5.10 -31.15
CA ALA A 470 17.42 -5.09 -32.05
C ALA A 470 17.02 -5.50 -33.48
N ALA A 471 16.28 -6.60 -33.65
CA ALA A 471 15.80 -7.05 -34.95
C ALA A 471 14.95 -5.99 -35.67
N ILE A 472 14.08 -5.27 -34.96
CA ILE A 472 13.30 -4.16 -35.51
C ILE A 472 14.22 -3.04 -36.00
N LEU A 473 15.20 -2.64 -35.18
CA LEU A 473 16.10 -1.52 -35.48
C LEU A 473 17.09 -1.85 -36.65
N ASP A 474 17.48 -3.12 -36.78
CA ASP A 474 18.34 -3.58 -37.87
C ASP A 474 17.58 -3.79 -39.19
N GLY A 475 16.26 -3.58 -39.19
CA GLY A 475 15.46 -3.70 -40.41
C GLY A 475 15.20 -5.16 -40.82
N ALA A 476 15.53 -6.13 -39.97
CA ALA A 476 15.18 -7.52 -40.21
C ALA A 476 13.65 -7.67 -40.16
N ASP A 477 13.07 -7.99 -41.31
CA ASP A 477 11.67 -8.38 -41.40
C ASP A 477 11.51 -9.69 -40.59
N GLY A 478 10.69 -9.64 -39.58
CA GLY A 478 10.38 -10.85 -38.80
C GLY A 478 9.82 -11.92 -39.74
N ALA A 479 10.52 -13.05 -39.81
CA ALA A 479 10.07 -14.26 -40.42
C ALA A 479 8.90 -14.85 -39.64
#